data_aa2ca6058d2577f790772742f5132fba
#
_entry.id   aa2ca6058d2577f790772742f5132fba
#
_cell.length_a   1.000
_cell.length_b   1.000
_cell.length_c   1.000
_cell.angle_alpha   90.00
_cell.angle_beta   90.00
_cell.angle_gamma   90.00
#
_symmetry.space_group_name_H-M   'P 1'
#
loop_
_entity.id
_entity.type
_entity.pdbx_description
1 polymer ?
#
loop_
_entity_poly.entity_id
_entity_poly.type
_entity_poly.pdbx_seq_one_letter_code
_entity_poly.pdbx_strand_id
1 'polypeptide(L)'
;MKILVIGKGGREHALAYACKRSALCDELICAPGNPGMAKIGECVNVKDNDVEGLVALAKERNVDLTIVGPEATLALGVVDAFKKEGLKIFGPDKKATQVESSKDFAKKIMAKYNIPTAAYKTFYDLESAWAYVQEQGAPIVIKEDGLKAGKGVTVASTLEQAKEALDIAFAIENNSVVIEECLFGFEFSLICLVHNETVVPLEVAQDHKCVFDGDKGPNTGGMGSYSPVKKITSEIIDEAMNEIMKPMASAMVKEGVPFTGFLYGGLMLTEKGIKTIEFNARFGDPEAEVILPRLESDFVQAILDLMDNKPVELKWTDKVSHGVVLASTNYPASSTKGSLITGVDNVDGLVFHMGTKMTDEGLVTDGGRVLMVVTLEDDLQTAFDHTYKELEKIQCKDLFHRNDIGKKDM
;
A
#
# COMPACT_ATOMS: atom_id res chain seq x y z
N MET A 1 -3.31 24.63 9.66
CA MET A 1 -2.11 24.18 8.93
C MET A 1 -2.44 23.97 7.46
N LYS A 2 -1.48 24.27 6.60
CA LYS A 2 -1.51 23.89 5.19
C LYS A 2 -0.84 22.55 5.00
N ILE A 3 -1.58 21.58 4.47
CA ILE A 3 -1.10 20.20 4.32
C ILE A 3 -1.01 19.86 2.83
N LEU A 4 0.13 19.32 2.42
CA LEU A 4 0.34 18.80 1.06
C LEU A 4 0.31 17.28 1.09
N VAL A 5 -0.54 16.67 0.27
CA VAL A 5 -0.53 15.22 -0.01
C VAL A 5 0.01 15.02 -1.42
N ILE A 6 1.11 14.26 -1.53
CA ILE A 6 1.75 13.95 -2.82
C ILE A 6 1.21 12.64 -3.34
N GLY A 7 0.73 12.66 -4.59
CA GLY A 7 0.22 11.52 -5.34
C GLY A 7 -1.21 11.69 -5.82
N LYS A 8 -1.77 10.66 -6.48
CA LYS A 8 -3.07 10.75 -7.17
C LYS A 8 -3.92 9.48 -7.10
N GLY A 9 -3.45 8.43 -6.44
CA GLY A 9 -4.15 7.14 -6.34
C GLY A 9 -5.21 7.12 -5.23
N GLY A 10 -5.78 5.95 -5.01
CA GLY A 10 -6.78 5.71 -3.96
C GLY A 10 -6.20 5.92 -2.57
N ARG A 11 -5.02 5.41 -2.32
CA ARG A 11 -4.25 5.63 -1.08
C ARG A 11 -4.09 7.12 -0.79
N GLU A 12 -3.68 7.92 -1.78
CA GLU A 12 -3.50 9.36 -1.60
C GLU A 12 -4.84 10.06 -1.37
N HIS A 13 -5.90 9.59 -2.01
CA HIS A 13 -7.26 10.09 -1.72
C HIS A 13 -7.68 9.76 -0.29
N ALA A 14 -7.40 8.56 0.22
CA ALA A 14 -7.68 8.19 1.61
C ALA A 14 -6.82 8.99 2.61
N LEU A 15 -5.53 9.24 2.30
CA LEU A 15 -4.67 10.14 3.09
C LEU A 15 -5.22 11.58 3.10
N ALA A 16 -5.62 12.10 1.95
CA ALA A 16 -6.23 13.42 1.83
C ALA A 16 -7.56 13.52 2.63
N TYR A 17 -8.39 12.48 2.58
CA TYR A 17 -9.61 12.36 3.37
C TYR A 17 -9.31 12.40 4.87
N ALA A 18 -8.32 11.64 5.35
CA ALA A 18 -7.93 11.65 6.75
C ALA A 18 -7.36 13.01 7.19
N CYS A 19 -6.54 13.65 6.35
CA CYS A 19 -6.04 15.01 6.60
C CYS A 19 -7.16 16.03 6.69
N LYS A 20 -8.14 15.97 5.78
CA LYS A 20 -9.26 16.91 5.74
C LYS A 20 -10.15 16.84 6.97
N ARG A 21 -10.25 15.68 7.61
CA ARG A 21 -11.00 15.48 8.87
C ARG A 21 -10.29 16.04 10.10
N SER A 22 -9.00 16.35 10.00
CA SER A 22 -8.23 16.94 11.10
C SER A 22 -8.67 18.38 11.39
N ALA A 23 -8.86 18.70 12.68
CA ALA A 23 -9.11 20.06 13.12
C ALA A 23 -7.92 21.02 12.85
N LEU A 24 -6.74 20.46 12.59
CA LEU A 24 -5.52 21.20 12.26
C LEU A 24 -5.44 21.58 10.77
N CYS A 25 -6.25 20.98 9.90
CA CYS A 25 -6.17 21.17 8.46
C CYS A 25 -7.01 22.37 8.01
N ASP A 26 -6.40 23.54 7.87
CA ASP A 26 -7.06 24.74 7.31
C ASP A 26 -7.12 24.68 5.78
N GLU A 27 -6.03 24.24 5.13
CA GLU A 27 -5.90 24.14 3.67
C GLU A 27 -5.29 22.80 3.29
N LEU A 28 -5.98 22.05 2.42
CA LEU A 28 -5.51 20.79 1.87
C LEU A 28 -5.11 20.99 0.41
N ILE A 29 -3.85 20.67 0.09
CA ILE A 29 -3.27 20.73 -1.25
C ILE A 29 -2.90 19.30 -1.66
N CYS A 30 -3.19 18.94 -2.90
CA CYS A 30 -2.90 17.63 -3.48
C CYS A 30 -2.08 17.80 -4.76
N ALA A 31 -0.98 17.07 -4.90
CA ALA A 31 -0.11 17.18 -6.08
C ALA A 31 0.24 15.80 -6.66
N PRO A 32 -0.21 15.45 -7.87
CA PRO A 32 -1.15 16.22 -8.70
C PRO A 32 -2.63 16.09 -8.26
N GLY A 33 -2.96 15.13 -7.38
CA GLY A 33 -4.32 14.82 -6.97
C GLY A 33 -5.14 14.11 -8.07
N ASN A 34 -6.44 13.93 -7.80
CA ASN A 34 -7.41 13.30 -8.68
C ASN A 34 -8.80 13.96 -8.53
N PRO A 35 -9.80 13.62 -9.37
CA PRO A 35 -11.12 14.22 -9.31
C PRO A 35 -11.85 14.08 -7.97
N GLY A 36 -11.59 13.01 -7.21
CA GLY A 36 -12.14 12.84 -5.86
C GLY A 36 -11.47 13.76 -4.84
N MET A 37 -10.15 13.87 -4.90
CA MET A 37 -9.37 14.78 -4.04
C MET A 37 -9.73 16.25 -4.30
N ALA A 38 -10.05 16.60 -5.55
CA ALA A 38 -10.51 17.93 -5.93
C ALA A 38 -11.85 18.35 -5.26
N LYS A 39 -12.65 17.40 -4.76
CA LYS A 39 -13.87 17.68 -3.99
C LYS A 39 -13.58 18.11 -2.54
N ILE A 40 -12.40 17.80 -2.01
CA ILE A 40 -12.03 17.99 -0.59
C ILE A 40 -10.82 18.90 -0.38
N GLY A 41 -10.06 19.20 -1.43
CA GLY A 41 -8.86 20.04 -1.39
C GLY A 41 -8.55 20.65 -2.75
N GLU A 42 -7.49 21.44 -2.82
CA GLU A 42 -6.99 22.01 -4.07
C GLU A 42 -6.04 21.02 -4.75
N CYS A 43 -6.31 20.65 -5.99
CA CYS A 43 -5.39 19.87 -6.81
C CYS A 43 -4.50 20.78 -7.64
N VAL A 44 -3.18 20.68 -7.45
CA VAL A 44 -2.17 21.47 -8.19
C VAL A 44 -1.45 20.57 -9.17
N ASN A 45 -1.38 20.96 -10.44
CA ASN A 45 -0.78 20.16 -11.50
C ASN A 45 0.75 20.13 -11.44
N VAL A 46 1.28 19.61 -10.33
CA VAL A 46 2.69 19.23 -10.18
C VAL A 46 2.76 17.72 -10.10
N LYS A 47 3.54 17.10 -10.97
CA LYS A 47 3.65 15.63 -11.00
C LYS A 47 4.33 15.09 -9.74
N ASP A 48 3.91 13.93 -9.31
CA ASP A 48 4.46 13.23 -8.13
C ASP A 48 5.94 12.81 -8.28
N ASN A 49 6.46 12.75 -9.51
CA ASN A 49 7.87 12.51 -9.81
C ASN A 49 8.70 13.79 -10.09
N ASP A 50 8.10 14.95 -10.02
CA ASP A 50 8.78 16.25 -10.15
C ASP A 50 9.20 16.78 -8.77
N VAL A 51 10.29 16.25 -8.24
CA VAL A 51 10.77 16.57 -6.88
C VAL A 51 11.05 18.07 -6.71
N GLU A 52 11.66 18.72 -7.74
CA GLU A 52 11.96 20.16 -7.69
C GLU A 52 10.67 20.98 -7.68
N GLY A 53 9.70 20.63 -8.54
CA GLY A 53 8.39 21.27 -8.58
C GLY A 53 7.61 21.11 -7.28
N LEU A 54 7.68 19.93 -6.62
CA LEU A 54 7.05 19.69 -5.34
C LEU A 54 7.66 20.54 -4.21
N VAL A 55 8.99 20.66 -4.17
CA VAL A 55 9.68 21.54 -3.22
C VAL A 55 9.30 23.02 -3.45
N ALA A 56 9.29 23.45 -4.71
CA ALA A 56 8.90 24.83 -5.08
C ALA A 56 7.46 25.13 -4.66
N LEU A 57 6.52 24.21 -4.93
CA LEU A 57 5.13 24.30 -4.52
C LEU A 57 5.00 24.44 -2.99
N ALA A 58 5.69 23.57 -2.23
CA ALA A 58 5.62 23.60 -0.77
C ALA A 58 6.14 24.92 -0.20
N LYS A 59 7.20 25.50 -0.77
CA LYS A 59 7.74 26.81 -0.38
C LYS A 59 6.80 27.95 -0.75
N GLU A 60 6.31 27.99 -1.98
CA GLU A 60 5.39 29.04 -2.48
C GLU A 60 4.12 29.12 -1.64
N ARG A 61 3.54 27.95 -1.33
CA ARG A 61 2.28 27.86 -0.59
C ARG A 61 2.47 27.92 0.94
N ASN A 62 3.72 27.94 1.44
CA ASN A 62 4.05 27.85 2.87
C ASN A 62 3.40 26.64 3.52
N VAL A 63 3.67 25.45 2.99
CA VAL A 63 3.14 24.16 3.48
C VAL A 63 3.74 23.85 4.84
N ASP A 64 2.89 23.53 5.83
CA ASP A 64 3.31 23.20 7.20
C ASP A 64 3.69 21.72 7.35
N LEU A 65 3.03 20.82 6.60
CA LEU A 65 3.29 19.39 6.62
C LEU A 65 3.04 18.78 5.24
N THR A 66 3.96 17.95 4.78
CA THR A 66 3.80 17.16 3.57
C THR A 66 3.71 15.67 3.90
N ILE A 67 2.78 14.95 3.28
CA ILE A 67 2.61 13.49 3.39
C ILE A 67 2.82 12.88 2.01
N VAL A 68 3.69 11.86 1.92
CA VAL A 68 4.02 11.21 0.66
C VAL A 68 3.24 9.89 0.54
N GLY A 69 2.52 9.72 -0.56
CA GLY A 69 1.82 8.48 -0.88
C GLY A 69 2.67 7.48 -1.68
N PRO A 70 3.17 7.84 -2.90
CA PRO A 70 3.77 6.87 -3.80
C PRO A 70 5.22 6.50 -3.43
N GLU A 71 5.54 5.19 -3.50
CA GLU A 71 6.89 4.66 -3.32
C GLU A 71 7.90 5.18 -4.35
N ALA A 72 7.45 5.39 -5.57
CA ALA A 72 8.30 5.92 -6.64
C ALA A 72 8.82 7.32 -6.31
N THR A 73 7.99 8.18 -5.74
CA THR A 73 8.37 9.53 -5.29
C THR A 73 9.37 9.48 -4.13
N LEU A 74 9.17 8.57 -3.19
CA LEU A 74 10.11 8.32 -2.09
C LEU A 74 11.48 7.87 -2.61
N ALA A 75 11.50 6.92 -3.55
CA ALA A 75 12.72 6.40 -4.16
C ALA A 75 13.50 7.46 -4.98
N LEU A 76 12.81 8.49 -5.48
CA LEU A 76 13.44 9.65 -6.13
C LEU A 76 14.12 10.59 -5.13
N GLY A 77 13.84 10.47 -3.80
CA GLY A 77 14.49 11.27 -2.76
C GLY A 77 13.76 12.57 -2.46
N VAL A 78 12.45 12.62 -2.61
CA VAL A 78 11.63 13.80 -2.28
C VAL A 78 11.82 14.22 -0.81
N VAL A 79 11.92 13.25 0.11
CA VAL A 79 12.10 13.53 1.54
C VAL A 79 13.46 14.18 1.82
N ASP A 80 14.52 13.72 1.15
CA ASP A 80 15.86 14.32 1.24
C ASP A 80 15.84 15.78 0.74
N ALA A 81 15.15 16.02 -0.39
CA ALA A 81 15.03 17.36 -0.95
C ALA A 81 14.25 18.32 -0.04
N PHE A 82 13.13 17.87 0.53
CA PHE A 82 12.34 18.68 1.50
C PHE A 82 13.12 18.99 2.78
N LYS A 83 13.78 17.99 3.36
CA LYS A 83 14.61 18.16 4.57
C LYS A 83 15.75 19.15 4.34
N LYS A 84 16.39 19.12 3.16
CA LYS A 84 17.44 20.08 2.79
C LYS A 84 16.96 21.53 2.79
N GLU A 85 15.70 21.75 2.46
CA GLU A 85 15.06 23.08 2.45
C GLU A 85 14.36 23.43 3.78
N GLY A 86 14.48 22.57 4.81
CA GLY A 86 13.86 22.77 6.12
C GLY A 86 12.34 22.58 6.13
N LEU A 87 11.78 21.92 5.11
CA LEU A 87 10.34 21.63 4.99
C LEU A 87 9.97 20.35 5.75
N LYS A 88 8.89 20.40 6.53
CA LYS A 88 8.40 19.23 7.27
C LYS A 88 7.70 18.25 6.34
N ILE A 89 8.15 17.01 6.35
CA ILE A 89 7.65 15.93 5.49
C ILE A 89 7.59 14.61 6.24
N PHE A 90 6.49 13.87 6.11
CA PHE A 90 6.30 12.53 6.65
C PHE A 90 6.45 11.50 5.54
N GLY A 91 7.52 10.76 5.59
CA GLY A 91 7.94 9.74 4.64
C GLY A 91 9.40 9.35 4.91
N PRO A 92 9.84 8.14 4.53
CA PRO A 92 11.23 7.73 4.63
C PRO A 92 12.10 8.44 3.58
N ASP A 93 13.34 8.73 3.94
CA ASP A 93 14.32 9.22 2.97
C ASP A 93 14.68 8.14 1.94
N LYS A 94 15.45 8.53 0.91
CA LYS A 94 15.81 7.62 -0.18
C LYS A 94 16.52 6.35 0.29
N LYS A 95 17.35 6.44 1.34
CA LYS A 95 18.07 5.28 1.87
C LYS A 95 17.13 4.36 2.63
N ALA A 96 16.26 4.88 3.48
CA ALA A 96 15.27 4.11 4.23
C ALA A 96 14.21 3.47 3.31
N THR A 97 13.89 4.13 2.18
CA THR A 97 12.97 3.58 1.16
C THR A 97 13.46 2.26 0.56
N GLN A 98 14.76 1.91 0.71
CA GLN A 98 15.29 0.62 0.26
C GLN A 98 14.62 -0.59 0.93
N VAL A 99 13.94 -0.41 2.05
CA VAL A 99 13.14 -1.49 2.68
C VAL A 99 12.05 -2.01 1.74
N GLU A 100 11.58 -1.21 0.78
CA GLU A 100 10.66 -1.60 -0.30
C GLU A 100 11.35 -1.67 -1.65
N SER A 101 12.20 -0.68 -1.98
CA SER A 101 12.78 -0.56 -3.32
C SER A 101 13.90 -1.58 -3.59
N SER A 102 14.36 -2.33 -2.58
CA SER A 102 15.25 -3.47 -2.75
C SER A 102 14.84 -4.62 -1.81
N LYS A 103 14.33 -5.69 -2.39
CA LYS A 103 13.95 -6.89 -1.64
C LYS A 103 15.19 -7.55 -1.00
N ASP A 104 16.31 -7.52 -1.69
CA ASP A 104 17.60 -8.01 -1.18
C ASP A 104 18.06 -7.24 0.06
N PHE A 105 17.93 -5.91 0.06
CA PHE A 105 18.23 -5.07 1.24
C PHE A 105 17.34 -5.44 2.43
N ALA A 106 16.02 -5.52 2.24
CA ALA A 106 15.09 -5.89 3.30
C ALA A 106 15.39 -7.29 3.86
N LYS A 107 15.66 -8.27 2.98
CA LYS A 107 16.01 -9.64 3.37
C LYS A 107 17.31 -9.70 4.15
N LYS A 108 18.35 -8.96 3.76
CA LYS A 108 19.62 -8.89 4.49
C LYS A 108 19.44 -8.32 5.91
N ILE A 109 18.62 -7.28 6.07
CA ILE A 109 18.27 -6.75 7.40
C ILE A 109 17.54 -7.81 8.21
N MET A 110 16.49 -8.43 7.66
CA MET A 110 15.73 -9.45 8.37
C MET A 110 16.63 -10.62 8.82
N ALA A 111 17.52 -11.10 7.95
CA ALA A 111 18.44 -12.17 8.30
C ALA A 111 19.45 -11.76 9.38
N LYS A 112 20.03 -10.54 9.28
CA LYS A 112 21.01 -10.01 10.24
C LYS A 112 20.44 -9.84 11.65
N TYR A 113 19.17 -9.46 11.74
CA TYR A 113 18.52 -9.15 13.01
C TYR A 113 17.53 -10.22 13.46
N ASN A 114 17.52 -11.40 12.80
CA ASN A 114 16.66 -12.56 13.09
C ASN A 114 15.16 -12.20 13.05
N ILE A 115 14.74 -11.33 12.14
CA ILE A 115 13.33 -11.00 11.92
C ILE A 115 12.69 -12.14 11.11
N PRO A 116 11.57 -12.74 11.59
CA PRO A 116 10.96 -13.88 10.93
C PRO A 116 10.52 -13.59 9.49
N THR A 117 11.02 -14.37 8.54
CA THR A 117 10.66 -14.30 7.13
C THR A 117 10.86 -15.65 6.45
N ALA A 118 10.42 -15.79 5.19
CA ALA A 118 10.67 -16.95 4.36
C ALA A 118 12.19 -17.20 4.18
N ALA A 119 12.61 -18.45 4.16
CA ALA A 119 13.95 -18.79 3.74
C ALA A 119 14.19 -18.28 2.31
N TYR A 120 15.35 -17.69 2.05
CA TYR A 120 15.59 -17.02 0.79
C TYR A 120 17.05 -17.10 0.33
N LYS A 121 17.24 -16.86 -0.98
CA LYS A 121 18.57 -16.60 -1.55
C LYS A 121 18.45 -15.63 -2.72
N THR A 122 19.43 -14.74 -2.86
CA THR A 122 19.50 -13.76 -3.95
C THR A 122 20.44 -14.25 -5.05
N PHE A 123 20.04 -14.06 -6.31
CA PHE A 123 20.76 -14.48 -7.50
C PHE A 123 20.89 -13.34 -8.50
N TYR A 124 22.03 -13.34 -9.22
CA TYR A 124 22.38 -12.33 -10.20
C TYR A 124 22.57 -12.91 -11.61
N ASP A 125 22.38 -14.22 -11.77
CA ASP A 125 22.44 -14.93 -13.03
C ASP A 125 21.44 -16.09 -13.08
N LEU A 126 21.03 -16.43 -14.29
CA LEU A 126 20.01 -17.45 -14.56
C LEU A 126 20.49 -18.86 -14.19
N GLU A 127 21.75 -19.19 -14.45
CA GLU A 127 22.26 -20.55 -14.26
C GLU A 127 22.25 -20.96 -12.78
N SER A 128 22.80 -20.10 -11.92
CA SER A 128 22.81 -20.35 -10.47
C SER A 128 21.41 -20.29 -9.84
N ALA A 129 20.54 -19.40 -10.33
CA ALA A 129 19.15 -19.32 -9.88
C ALA A 129 18.38 -20.59 -10.24
N TRP A 130 18.53 -21.07 -11.46
CA TRP A 130 17.86 -22.28 -11.92
C TRP A 130 18.35 -23.54 -11.19
N ALA A 131 19.66 -23.67 -10.99
CA ALA A 131 20.23 -24.77 -10.20
C ALA A 131 19.65 -24.82 -8.79
N TYR A 132 19.49 -23.66 -8.13
CA TYR A 132 18.88 -23.58 -6.81
C TYR A 132 17.38 -23.96 -6.84
N VAL A 133 16.62 -23.51 -7.82
CA VAL A 133 15.19 -23.89 -7.97
C VAL A 133 15.06 -25.40 -8.17
N GLN A 134 15.94 -26.03 -8.97
CA GLN A 134 15.92 -27.48 -9.17
C GLN A 134 16.23 -28.26 -7.87
N GLU A 135 17.12 -27.73 -7.01
CA GLU A 135 17.44 -28.31 -5.70
C GLU A 135 16.28 -28.18 -4.71
N GLN A 136 15.63 -26.98 -4.64
CA GLN A 136 14.55 -26.71 -3.67
C GLN A 136 13.21 -27.31 -4.10
N GLY A 137 12.96 -27.43 -5.41
CA GLY A 137 11.68 -27.89 -5.95
C GLY A 137 10.60 -26.79 -5.98
N ALA A 138 9.37 -27.19 -6.29
CA ALA A 138 8.19 -26.33 -6.26
C ALA A 138 7.18 -26.87 -5.21
N PRO A 139 6.31 -26.00 -4.62
CA PRO A 139 6.14 -24.58 -4.94
C PRO A 139 7.26 -23.69 -4.39
N ILE A 140 7.58 -22.63 -5.15
CA ILE A 140 8.64 -21.68 -4.81
C ILE A 140 8.25 -20.26 -5.26
N VAL A 141 8.78 -19.24 -4.59
CA VAL A 141 8.46 -17.84 -4.93
C VAL A 141 9.66 -17.15 -5.54
N ILE A 142 9.48 -16.55 -6.70
CA ILE A 142 10.49 -15.78 -7.43
C ILE A 142 10.08 -14.32 -7.42
N LYS A 143 10.94 -13.46 -6.87
CA LYS A 143 10.71 -12.02 -6.77
C LYS A 143 11.82 -11.27 -7.50
N GLU A 144 11.45 -10.51 -8.53
CA GLU A 144 12.39 -9.56 -9.12
C GLU A 144 12.74 -8.46 -8.12
N ASP A 145 14.01 -8.09 -8.00
CA ASP A 145 14.40 -6.96 -7.15
C ASP A 145 13.97 -5.61 -7.75
N GLY A 146 13.88 -4.59 -6.91
CA GLY A 146 13.41 -3.27 -7.31
C GLY A 146 11.90 -3.08 -7.21
N LEU A 147 11.44 -1.84 -7.54
CA LEU A 147 10.03 -1.47 -7.56
C LEU A 147 9.35 -2.05 -8.82
N LYS A 148 8.42 -2.96 -8.65
CA LYS A 148 7.70 -3.66 -9.72
C LYS A 148 6.18 -3.53 -9.64
N ALA A 149 5.67 -2.70 -8.73
CA ALA A 149 4.23 -2.45 -8.53
C ALA A 149 3.39 -3.76 -8.42
N GLY A 150 3.87 -4.72 -7.63
CA GLY A 150 3.22 -6.03 -7.44
C GLY A 150 3.35 -7.02 -8.60
N LYS A 151 3.97 -6.64 -9.72
CA LYS A 151 4.06 -7.47 -10.92
C LYS A 151 5.35 -8.30 -11.03
N GLY A 152 6.30 -8.09 -10.15
CA GLY A 152 7.59 -8.79 -10.13
C GLY A 152 7.62 -10.02 -9.22
N VAL A 153 6.46 -10.57 -8.83
CA VAL A 153 6.36 -11.73 -7.93
C VAL A 153 5.61 -12.86 -8.63
N THR A 154 6.26 -14.01 -8.73
CA THR A 154 5.67 -15.25 -9.24
C THR A 154 5.70 -16.32 -8.17
N VAL A 155 4.53 -16.81 -7.76
CA VAL A 155 4.38 -18.03 -6.98
C VAL A 155 4.31 -19.20 -7.95
N ALA A 156 5.43 -19.88 -8.14
CA ALA A 156 5.55 -20.97 -9.09
C ALA A 156 5.14 -22.28 -8.42
N SER A 157 4.04 -22.87 -8.85
CA SER A 157 3.54 -24.17 -8.39
C SER A 157 4.25 -25.35 -9.05
N THR A 158 4.94 -25.13 -10.17
CA THR A 158 5.72 -26.13 -10.91
C THR A 158 7.09 -25.60 -11.30
N LEU A 159 8.03 -26.50 -11.62
CA LEU A 159 9.36 -26.12 -12.09
C LEU A 159 9.31 -25.37 -13.43
N GLU A 160 8.36 -25.71 -14.29
CA GLU A 160 8.16 -25.02 -15.57
C GLU A 160 7.80 -23.55 -15.37
N GLN A 161 6.83 -23.27 -14.47
CA GLN A 161 6.47 -21.90 -14.11
C GLN A 161 7.63 -21.12 -13.49
N ALA A 162 8.43 -21.80 -12.66
CA ALA A 162 9.61 -21.19 -12.07
C ALA A 162 10.66 -20.85 -13.13
N LYS A 163 10.88 -21.76 -14.09
CA LYS A 163 11.83 -21.52 -15.20
C LYS A 163 11.40 -20.34 -16.06
N GLU A 164 10.11 -20.28 -16.43
CA GLU A 164 9.55 -19.17 -17.21
C GLU A 164 9.71 -17.83 -16.48
N ALA A 165 9.42 -17.79 -15.18
CA ALA A 165 9.61 -16.57 -14.37
C ALA A 165 11.07 -16.12 -14.32
N LEU A 166 12.02 -17.06 -14.19
CA LEU A 166 13.45 -16.74 -14.21
C LEU A 166 13.91 -16.27 -15.59
N ASP A 167 13.44 -16.88 -16.67
CA ASP A 167 13.77 -16.47 -18.04
C ASP A 167 13.31 -15.05 -18.32
N ILE A 168 12.10 -14.70 -17.89
CA ILE A 168 11.55 -13.33 -17.99
C ILE A 168 12.38 -12.36 -17.16
N ALA A 169 12.71 -12.69 -15.92
CA ALA A 169 13.43 -11.82 -15.01
C ALA A 169 14.85 -11.52 -15.52
N PHE A 170 15.58 -12.54 -15.97
CA PHE A 170 16.95 -12.40 -16.45
C PHE A 170 17.07 -12.01 -17.94
N ALA A 171 15.96 -11.86 -18.66
CA ALA A 171 15.95 -11.16 -19.94
C ALA A 171 16.25 -9.66 -19.79
N ILE A 172 16.08 -9.11 -18.59
CA ILE A 172 16.43 -7.73 -18.25
C ILE A 172 17.89 -7.70 -17.80
N GLU A 173 18.70 -6.90 -18.48
CA GLU A 173 20.12 -6.76 -18.18
C GLU A 173 20.35 -6.21 -16.75
N ASN A 174 21.33 -6.77 -16.03
CA ASN A 174 21.68 -6.42 -14.64
C ASN A 174 20.52 -6.56 -13.64
N ASN A 175 19.51 -7.39 -13.92
CA ASN A 175 18.47 -7.71 -12.96
C ASN A 175 18.96 -8.72 -11.92
N SER A 176 18.31 -8.74 -10.75
CA SER A 176 18.51 -9.74 -9.73
C SER A 176 17.16 -10.29 -9.26
N VAL A 177 17.17 -11.51 -8.75
CA VAL A 177 15.98 -12.15 -8.19
C VAL A 177 16.23 -12.64 -6.78
N VAL A 178 15.25 -12.51 -5.93
CA VAL A 178 15.17 -13.14 -4.62
C VAL A 178 14.24 -14.35 -4.76
N ILE A 179 14.78 -15.54 -4.49
CA ILE A 179 14.03 -16.79 -4.50
C ILE A 179 13.73 -17.17 -3.06
N GLU A 180 12.46 -17.42 -2.75
CA GLU A 180 11.96 -17.68 -1.40
C GLU A 180 11.19 -18.99 -1.31
N GLU A 181 11.21 -19.62 -0.13
CA GLU A 181 10.25 -20.68 0.18
C GLU A 181 8.81 -20.16 0.04
N CYS A 182 7.92 -20.99 -0.45
CA CYS A 182 6.51 -20.66 -0.49
C CYS A 182 5.90 -20.81 0.90
N LEU A 183 5.44 -19.70 1.48
CA LEU A 183 4.73 -19.71 2.76
C LEU A 183 3.27 -20.09 2.57
N PHE A 184 2.71 -20.80 3.55
CA PHE A 184 1.30 -21.17 3.61
C PHE A 184 0.70 -20.67 4.92
N GLY A 185 -0.47 -20.02 4.83
CA GLY A 185 -1.13 -19.47 5.99
C GLY A 185 -2.18 -18.43 5.64
N PHE A 186 -2.49 -17.61 6.61
CA PHE A 186 -3.41 -16.49 6.46
C PHE A 186 -2.63 -15.18 6.31
N GLU A 187 -2.74 -14.53 5.16
CA GLU A 187 -2.07 -13.26 4.88
C GLU A 187 -2.86 -12.09 5.46
N PHE A 188 -2.15 -11.14 6.06
CA PHE A 188 -2.71 -9.89 6.57
C PHE A 188 -1.69 -8.75 6.47
N SER A 189 -2.20 -7.52 6.48
CA SER A 189 -1.41 -6.30 6.43
C SER A 189 -1.40 -5.63 7.80
N LEU A 190 -0.21 -5.43 8.37
CA LEU A 190 0.01 -4.61 9.56
C LEU A 190 0.83 -3.39 9.18
N ILE A 191 0.21 -2.22 9.26
CA ILE A 191 0.85 -0.94 8.91
C ILE A 191 1.09 -0.17 10.20
N CYS A 192 2.27 0.45 10.31
CA CYS A 192 2.64 1.24 11.48
C CYS A 192 3.04 2.66 11.08
N LEU A 193 2.70 3.63 11.92
CA LEU A 193 3.36 4.92 11.94
C LEU A 193 4.72 4.74 12.62
N VAL A 194 5.79 5.14 11.96
CA VAL A 194 7.15 4.97 12.48
C VAL A 194 7.91 6.29 12.48
N HIS A 195 8.63 6.56 13.57
CA HIS A 195 9.65 7.58 13.63
C HIS A 195 10.84 7.07 14.44
N ASN A 196 11.95 6.80 13.75
CA ASN A 196 13.12 6.15 14.32
C ASN A 196 12.76 4.77 14.93
N GLU A 197 12.89 4.60 16.25
CA GLU A 197 12.54 3.36 16.96
C GLU A 197 11.10 3.36 17.51
N THR A 198 10.39 4.49 17.43
CA THR A 198 8.99 4.58 17.85
C THR A 198 8.10 3.99 16.77
N VAL A 199 7.32 2.97 17.11
CA VAL A 199 6.44 2.23 16.22
C VAL A 199 5.03 2.19 16.80
N VAL A 200 4.06 2.77 16.11
CA VAL A 200 2.65 2.82 16.51
C VAL A 200 1.82 2.04 15.51
N PRO A 201 1.21 0.89 15.89
CA PRO A 201 0.42 0.10 14.97
C PRO A 201 -0.89 0.80 14.60
N LEU A 202 -1.29 0.67 13.36
CA LEU A 202 -2.64 0.92 12.89
C LEU A 202 -3.46 -0.38 12.97
N GLU A 203 -4.75 -0.27 12.68
CA GLU A 203 -5.60 -1.46 12.57
C GLU A 203 -5.16 -2.37 11.41
N VAL A 204 -5.32 -3.67 11.60
CA VAL A 204 -5.00 -4.65 10.56
C VAL A 204 -6.04 -4.63 9.45
N ALA A 205 -5.58 -4.93 8.23
CA ALA A 205 -6.44 -5.14 7.08
C ALA A 205 -6.06 -6.43 6.34
N GLN A 206 -6.96 -6.93 5.53
CA GLN A 206 -6.67 -8.00 4.57
C GLN A 206 -6.95 -7.51 3.16
N ASP A 207 -5.92 -7.55 2.32
CA ASP A 207 -6.00 -7.30 0.88
C ASP A 207 -6.32 -8.59 0.10
N HIS A 208 -6.93 -8.44 -1.07
CA HIS A 208 -7.24 -9.51 -2.02
C HIS A 208 -6.46 -9.28 -3.32
N LYS A 209 -5.26 -9.89 -3.41
CA LYS A 209 -4.28 -9.59 -4.46
C LYS A 209 -4.62 -10.19 -5.83
N CYS A 210 -5.23 -11.37 -5.88
CA CYS A 210 -5.58 -12.00 -7.15
C CYS A 210 -6.74 -11.30 -7.85
N VAL A 211 -6.70 -11.23 -9.18
CA VAL A 211 -7.65 -10.45 -9.98
C VAL A 211 -9.06 -11.03 -10.01
N PHE A 212 -9.24 -12.36 -9.85
CA PHE A 212 -10.54 -13.04 -9.95
C PHE A 212 -10.97 -13.68 -8.64
N ASP A 213 -12.26 -13.95 -8.53
CA ASP A 213 -12.89 -14.66 -7.42
C ASP A 213 -12.17 -15.99 -7.11
N GLY A 214 -12.11 -16.35 -5.82
CA GLY A 214 -11.46 -17.56 -5.35
C GLY A 214 -9.93 -17.51 -5.44
N ASP A 215 -9.36 -16.30 -5.40
CA ASP A 215 -7.91 -16.03 -5.53
C ASP A 215 -7.29 -16.63 -6.78
N LYS A 216 -7.95 -16.45 -7.89
CA LYS A 216 -7.50 -16.94 -9.19
C LYS A 216 -6.94 -15.82 -10.05
N GLY A 217 -6.11 -16.23 -11.02
CA GLY A 217 -5.47 -15.31 -11.96
C GLY A 217 -4.22 -14.63 -11.40
N PRO A 218 -3.65 -13.68 -12.15
CA PRO A 218 -2.44 -12.97 -11.75
C PRO A 218 -2.66 -12.06 -10.53
N ASN A 219 -1.57 -11.79 -9.81
CA ASN A 219 -1.53 -10.79 -8.77
C ASN A 219 -1.74 -9.38 -9.34
N THR A 220 -2.33 -8.53 -8.53
CA THR A 220 -2.65 -7.14 -8.82
C THR A 220 -2.11 -6.22 -7.71
N GLY A 221 -2.43 -4.95 -7.75
CA GLY A 221 -2.20 -4.03 -6.63
C GLY A 221 -3.22 -4.19 -5.49
N GLY A 222 -4.18 -5.14 -5.60
CA GLY A 222 -5.29 -5.35 -4.67
C GLY A 222 -6.64 -5.05 -5.31
N MET A 223 -7.59 -5.98 -5.17
CA MET A 223 -8.95 -5.90 -5.72
C MET A 223 -10.00 -5.52 -4.68
N GLY A 224 -9.58 -5.29 -3.45
CA GLY A 224 -10.40 -4.89 -2.33
C GLY A 224 -9.80 -5.32 -1.02
N SER A 225 -10.28 -4.72 0.06
CA SER A 225 -9.76 -4.93 1.40
C SER A 225 -10.86 -4.73 2.45
N TYR A 226 -10.62 -5.20 3.67
CA TYR A 226 -11.49 -4.92 4.81
C TYR A 226 -10.66 -4.80 6.11
N SER A 227 -11.22 -4.12 7.10
CA SER A 227 -10.62 -3.88 8.42
C SER A 227 -11.73 -3.72 9.48
N PRO A 228 -11.60 -4.26 10.70
CA PRO A 228 -10.51 -5.11 11.17
C PRO A 228 -10.61 -6.54 10.63
N VAL A 229 -9.56 -7.32 10.82
CA VAL A 229 -9.52 -8.74 10.45
C VAL A 229 -9.75 -9.57 11.70
N LYS A 230 -10.93 -10.16 11.85
CA LYS A 230 -11.36 -10.86 13.06
C LYS A 230 -10.43 -12.02 13.47
N LYS A 231 -9.83 -12.68 12.48
CA LYS A 231 -8.91 -13.80 12.69
C LYS A 231 -7.58 -13.36 13.31
N ILE A 232 -7.20 -12.10 13.17
CA ILE A 232 -5.95 -11.54 13.72
C ILE A 232 -6.26 -10.87 15.05
N THR A 233 -6.03 -11.61 16.13
CA THR A 233 -6.29 -11.15 17.51
C THR A 233 -5.24 -10.18 18.00
N SER A 234 -5.50 -9.52 19.14
CA SER A 234 -4.53 -8.63 19.80
C SER A 234 -3.21 -9.33 20.12
N GLU A 235 -3.24 -10.61 20.51
CA GLU A 235 -2.04 -11.39 20.81
C GLU A 235 -1.19 -11.61 19.54
N ILE A 236 -1.82 -11.84 18.38
CA ILE A 236 -1.13 -11.99 17.10
C ILE A 236 -0.53 -10.63 16.68
N ILE A 237 -1.25 -9.54 16.90
CA ILE A 237 -0.73 -8.18 16.62
C ILE A 237 0.48 -7.90 17.52
N ASP A 238 0.39 -8.21 18.81
CA ASP A 238 1.49 -8.01 19.77
C ASP A 238 2.72 -8.85 19.39
N GLU A 239 2.55 -10.10 18.97
CA GLU A 239 3.62 -10.95 18.45
C GLU A 239 4.26 -10.31 17.20
N ALA A 240 3.46 -9.91 16.21
CA ALA A 240 3.95 -9.23 15.01
C ALA A 240 4.70 -7.93 15.32
N MET A 241 4.20 -7.15 16.27
CA MET A 241 4.86 -5.93 16.73
C MET A 241 6.20 -6.21 17.39
N ASN A 242 6.26 -7.21 18.26
CA ASN A 242 7.46 -7.47 19.06
C ASN A 242 8.53 -8.26 18.31
N GLU A 243 8.16 -9.12 17.35
CA GLU A 243 9.09 -9.97 16.61
C GLU A 243 9.45 -9.42 15.22
N ILE A 244 8.61 -8.53 14.65
CA ILE A 244 8.78 -8.07 13.27
C ILE A 244 8.87 -6.53 13.18
N MET A 245 7.82 -5.79 13.55
CA MET A 245 7.73 -4.37 13.23
C MET A 245 8.71 -3.51 14.03
N LYS A 246 8.75 -3.66 15.37
CA LYS A 246 9.72 -2.95 16.22
C LYS A 246 11.17 -3.36 15.95
N PRO A 247 11.49 -4.69 15.82
CA PRO A 247 12.83 -5.10 15.43
C PRO A 247 13.29 -4.53 14.08
N MET A 248 12.38 -4.41 13.08
CA MET A 248 12.73 -3.82 11.80
C MET A 248 13.05 -2.32 11.92
N ALA A 249 12.23 -1.54 12.63
CA ALA A 249 12.50 -0.12 12.86
C ALA A 249 13.84 0.10 13.62
N SER A 250 14.08 -0.68 14.68
CA SER A 250 15.34 -0.63 15.43
C SER A 250 16.55 -1.07 14.59
N ALA A 251 16.39 -2.10 13.75
CA ALA A 251 17.44 -2.55 12.83
C ALA A 251 17.83 -1.44 11.84
N MET A 252 16.86 -0.73 11.27
CA MET A 252 17.11 0.37 10.35
C MET A 252 17.87 1.53 11.01
N VAL A 253 17.55 1.85 12.26
CA VAL A 253 18.33 2.83 13.04
C VAL A 253 19.77 2.36 13.23
N LYS A 254 20.00 1.09 13.60
CA LYS A 254 21.34 0.51 13.78
C LYS A 254 22.15 0.44 12.48
N GLU A 255 21.48 0.30 11.35
CA GLU A 255 22.12 0.33 10.01
C GLU A 255 22.38 1.78 9.52
N GLY A 256 22.03 2.81 10.31
CA GLY A 256 22.23 4.21 9.95
C GLY A 256 21.27 4.73 8.87
N VAL A 257 20.13 4.07 8.72
CA VAL A 257 19.04 4.42 7.80
C VAL A 257 17.70 4.52 8.55
N PRO A 258 17.58 5.43 9.56
CA PRO A 258 16.38 5.52 10.38
C PRO A 258 15.13 5.78 9.54
N PHE A 259 14.04 5.07 9.85
CA PHE A 259 12.79 5.17 9.13
C PHE A 259 11.86 6.22 9.77
N THR A 260 11.24 7.06 8.96
CA THR A 260 10.11 7.91 9.33
C THR A 260 9.04 7.79 8.26
N GLY A 261 7.80 7.44 8.63
CA GLY A 261 6.72 7.26 7.65
C GLY A 261 5.81 6.08 7.98
N PHE A 262 5.13 5.58 6.96
CA PHE A 262 4.30 4.37 7.06
C PHE A 262 5.15 3.15 6.74
N LEU A 263 5.41 2.31 7.73
CA LEU A 263 6.04 1.00 7.53
C LEU A 263 4.94 -0.05 7.38
N TYR A 264 4.79 -0.58 6.20
CA TYR A 264 3.85 -1.67 5.91
C TYR A 264 4.58 -3.01 6.06
N GLY A 265 4.02 -3.90 6.88
CA GLY A 265 4.36 -5.31 6.96
C GLY A 265 3.29 -6.15 6.28
N GLY A 266 3.62 -6.78 5.15
CA GLY A 266 2.86 -7.89 4.58
C GLY A 266 3.24 -9.16 5.32
N LEU A 267 2.32 -9.71 6.10
CA LEU A 267 2.59 -10.78 7.06
C LEU A 267 1.76 -12.03 6.74
N MET A 268 2.30 -13.18 7.07
CA MET A 268 1.61 -14.47 6.97
C MET A 268 1.57 -15.16 8.33
N LEU A 269 0.37 -15.40 8.84
CA LEU A 269 0.16 -16.26 10.00
C LEU A 269 0.25 -17.72 9.54
N THR A 270 1.38 -18.36 9.81
CA THR A 270 1.64 -19.76 9.48
C THR A 270 1.47 -20.67 10.69
N GLU A 271 1.50 -21.99 10.49
CA GLU A 271 1.52 -22.98 11.59
C GLU A 271 2.78 -22.85 12.49
N LYS A 272 3.83 -22.20 12.03
CA LYS A 272 5.11 -22.00 12.72
C LYS A 272 5.31 -20.57 13.24
N GLY A 273 4.22 -19.81 13.43
CA GLY A 273 4.23 -18.40 13.83
C GLY A 273 4.14 -17.44 12.66
N ILE A 274 4.28 -16.16 12.95
CA ILE A 274 4.13 -15.10 11.97
C ILE A 274 5.44 -14.95 11.17
N LYS A 275 5.31 -14.82 9.85
CA LYS A 275 6.45 -14.55 8.96
C LYS A 275 6.19 -13.34 8.07
N THR A 276 7.24 -12.57 7.81
CA THR A 276 7.20 -11.45 6.89
C THR A 276 7.26 -11.94 5.44
N ILE A 277 6.28 -11.52 4.64
CA ILE A 277 6.27 -11.70 3.18
C ILE A 277 7.10 -10.60 2.54
N GLU A 278 6.82 -9.35 2.93
CA GLU A 278 7.51 -8.15 2.44
C GLU A 278 7.31 -6.96 3.37
N PHE A 279 8.19 -5.96 3.26
CA PHE A 279 7.96 -4.62 3.79
C PHE A 279 7.73 -3.64 2.65
N ASN A 280 6.88 -2.63 2.90
CA ASN A 280 6.76 -1.48 2.00
C ASN A 280 6.96 -0.17 2.80
N ALA A 281 7.49 0.84 2.11
CA ALA A 281 7.93 2.12 2.70
C ALA A 281 6.81 3.18 2.72
N ARG A 282 5.57 2.77 2.55
CA ARG A 282 4.39 3.63 2.41
C ARG A 282 3.14 2.90 2.88
N PHE A 283 2.02 3.64 2.96
CA PHE A 283 0.73 3.02 3.25
C PHE A 283 0.34 2.01 2.15
N GLY A 284 -0.40 0.96 2.51
CA GLY A 284 -0.96 0.03 1.53
C GLY A 284 -2.06 0.69 0.67
N ASP A 285 -2.31 0.10 -0.48
CA ASP A 285 -3.38 0.43 -1.42
C ASP A 285 -3.91 -0.88 -1.99
N PRO A 286 -5.08 -1.40 -1.52
CA PRO A 286 -6.23 -0.65 -1.00
C PRO A 286 -6.42 -0.63 0.53
N GLU A 287 -5.40 -0.84 1.36
CA GLU A 287 -5.58 -0.88 2.81
C GLU A 287 -5.86 0.51 3.41
N ALA A 288 -5.28 1.58 2.87
CA ALA A 288 -5.50 2.94 3.36
C ALA A 288 -6.99 3.32 3.32
N GLU A 289 -7.67 2.88 2.27
CA GLU A 289 -9.06 3.17 2.00
C GLU A 289 -10.04 2.52 2.98
N VAL A 290 -9.62 1.46 3.67
CA VAL A 290 -10.45 0.79 4.68
C VAL A 290 -9.97 1.03 6.11
N ILE A 291 -8.69 1.37 6.33
CA ILE A 291 -8.15 1.65 7.66
C ILE A 291 -8.44 3.09 8.08
N LEU A 292 -8.12 4.07 7.23
CA LEU A 292 -8.23 5.49 7.59
C LEU A 292 -9.67 5.96 7.88
N PRO A 293 -10.72 5.47 7.21
CA PRO A 293 -12.09 5.79 7.58
C PRO A 293 -12.50 5.35 8.99
N ARG A 294 -11.85 4.31 9.54
CA ARG A 294 -12.12 3.80 10.89
C ARG A 294 -11.41 4.60 11.99
N LEU A 295 -10.42 5.42 11.64
CA LEU A 295 -9.66 6.20 12.62
C LEU A 295 -10.52 7.35 13.20
N GLU A 296 -10.71 7.35 14.53
CA GLU A 296 -11.40 8.43 15.27
C GLU A 296 -10.45 9.50 15.79
N SER A 297 -9.18 9.12 16.08
CA SER A 297 -8.14 10.07 16.46
C SER A 297 -7.80 11.01 15.31
N ASP A 298 -7.34 12.21 15.65
CA ASP A 298 -6.86 13.16 14.65
C ASP A 298 -5.57 12.66 14.00
N PHE A 299 -5.66 12.33 12.72
CA PHE A 299 -4.56 11.75 11.93
C PHE A 299 -3.34 12.66 11.82
N VAL A 300 -3.57 13.96 11.60
CA VAL A 300 -2.48 14.94 11.47
C VAL A 300 -1.79 15.16 12.81
N GLN A 301 -2.56 15.26 13.89
CA GLN A 301 -2.01 15.38 15.24
C GLN A 301 -1.17 14.16 15.61
N ALA A 302 -1.65 12.95 15.28
CA ALA A 302 -0.90 11.71 15.55
C ALA A 302 0.48 11.70 14.83
N ILE A 303 0.52 12.14 13.57
CA ILE A 303 1.77 12.25 12.80
C ILE A 303 2.71 13.29 13.44
N LEU A 304 2.18 14.45 13.82
CA LEU A 304 3.00 15.51 14.45
C LEU A 304 3.56 15.08 15.80
N ASP A 305 2.72 14.46 16.65
CA ASP A 305 3.16 13.98 17.96
C ASP A 305 4.22 12.88 17.82
N LEU A 306 4.05 11.96 16.86
CA LEU A 306 5.07 10.96 16.56
C LEU A 306 6.41 11.61 16.13
N MET A 307 6.37 12.56 15.19
CA MET A 307 7.56 13.25 14.70
C MET A 307 8.25 14.10 15.80
N ASP A 308 7.49 14.58 16.77
CA ASP A 308 7.97 15.31 17.94
C ASP A 308 8.40 14.39 19.10
N ASN A 309 8.41 13.06 18.90
CA ASN A 309 8.69 12.03 19.91
C ASN A 309 7.76 12.09 21.13
N LYS A 310 6.51 12.50 20.93
CA LYS A 310 5.45 12.45 21.95
C LYS A 310 4.70 11.12 21.89
N PRO A 311 4.08 10.69 23.00
CA PRO A 311 3.20 9.52 22.99
C PRO A 311 2.05 9.68 22.00
N VAL A 312 1.76 8.62 21.24
CA VAL A 312 0.64 8.55 20.29
C VAL A 312 -0.27 7.41 20.68
N GLU A 313 -1.53 7.74 20.96
CA GLU A 313 -2.61 6.77 21.19
C GLU A 313 -3.66 6.95 20.12
N LEU A 314 -4.01 5.86 19.44
CA LEU A 314 -5.00 5.86 18.38
C LEU A 314 -6.31 5.25 18.87
N LYS A 315 -7.42 5.90 18.55
CA LYS A 315 -8.78 5.39 18.80
C LYS A 315 -9.43 5.05 17.49
N TRP A 316 -10.13 3.94 17.49
CA TRP A 316 -10.77 3.38 16.32
C TRP A 316 -12.26 3.17 16.58
N THR A 317 -13.10 3.35 15.56
CA THR A 317 -14.50 2.96 15.63
C THR A 317 -14.62 1.43 15.71
N ASP A 318 -15.65 0.95 16.38
CA ASP A 318 -16.00 -0.47 16.42
C ASP A 318 -16.53 -1.00 15.08
N LYS A 319 -16.85 -0.11 14.14
CA LYS A 319 -17.38 -0.49 12.82
C LYS A 319 -16.35 -1.19 11.97
N VAL A 320 -16.82 -2.14 11.19
CA VAL A 320 -16.06 -2.82 10.15
C VAL A 320 -16.12 -2.00 8.85
N SER A 321 -14.97 -1.74 8.25
CA SER A 321 -14.83 -1.14 6.94
C SER A 321 -14.59 -2.22 5.90
N HIS A 322 -15.39 -2.22 4.84
CA HIS A 322 -15.28 -3.15 3.71
C HIS A 322 -15.23 -2.37 2.41
N GLY A 323 -14.29 -2.70 1.53
CA GLY A 323 -14.08 -1.97 0.30
C GLY A 323 -13.79 -2.86 -0.90
N VAL A 324 -14.40 -2.54 -2.04
CA VAL A 324 -14.28 -3.29 -3.29
C VAL A 324 -13.79 -2.37 -4.40
N VAL A 325 -12.76 -2.83 -5.11
CA VAL A 325 -12.15 -2.09 -6.22
C VAL A 325 -12.92 -2.39 -7.52
N LEU A 326 -13.30 -1.33 -8.21
CA LEU A 326 -13.73 -1.34 -9.60
C LEU A 326 -12.49 -1.16 -10.49
N ALA A 327 -12.09 -2.23 -11.17
CA ALA A 327 -10.95 -2.23 -12.06
C ALA A 327 -11.39 -2.15 -13.53
N SER A 328 -10.54 -1.58 -14.38
CA SER A 328 -10.82 -1.54 -15.81
C SER A 328 -10.65 -2.91 -16.46
N THR A 329 -11.45 -3.17 -17.48
CA THR A 329 -11.35 -4.40 -18.29
C THR A 329 -9.91 -4.66 -18.73
N ASN A 330 -9.47 -5.90 -18.67
CA ASN A 330 -8.11 -6.40 -18.93
C ASN A 330 -7.04 -6.08 -17.87
N TYR A 331 -7.40 -5.42 -16.75
CA TYR A 331 -6.49 -5.28 -15.62
C TYR A 331 -6.13 -6.67 -15.04
N PRO A 332 -4.87 -6.98 -14.66
CA PRO A 332 -3.71 -6.09 -14.57
C PRO A 332 -2.84 -6.01 -15.84
N ALA A 333 -3.15 -6.75 -16.90
CA ALA A 333 -2.32 -6.80 -18.11
C ALA A 333 -2.31 -5.45 -18.86
N SER A 334 -3.47 -4.81 -18.94
CA SER A 334 -3.65 -3.48 -19.54
C SER A 334 -4.79 -2.72 -18.85
N SER A 335 -5.09 -1.51 -19.30
CA SER A 335 -6.21 -0.72 -18.79
C SER A 335 -6.95 -0.03 -19.92
N THR A 336 -8.28 0.01 -19.82
CA THR A 336 -9.14 0.79 -20.71
C THR A 336 -9.27 2.20 -20.14
N LYS A 337 -8.99 3.21 -20.96
CA LYS A 337 -9.07 4.62 -20.57
C LYS A 337 -10.14 5.35 -21.36
N GLY A 338 -10.71 6.41 -20.77
CA GLY A 338 -11.68 7.29 -21.41
C GLY A 338 -13.12 6.79 -21.40
N SER A 339 -13.43 5.69 -20.71
CA SER A 339 -14.81 5.21 -20.58
C SER A 339 -15.55 6.02 -19.52
N LEU A 340 -16.73 6.54 -19.90
CA LEU A 340 -17.57 7.37 -19.04
C LEU A 340 -18.06 6.58 -17.82
N ILE A 341 -17.96 7.21 -16.65
CA ILE A 341 -18.40 6.69 -15.36
C ILE A 341 -19.54 7.58 -14.85
N THR A 342 -20.66 6.98 -14.50
CA THR A 342 -21.81 7.70 -13.91
C THR A 342 -22.25 7.03 -12.61
N GLY A 343 -23.10 7.72 -11.83
CA GLY A 343 -23.68 7.17 -10.62
C GLY A 343 -22.82 7.28 -9.37
N VAL A 344 -21.58 7.75 -9.46
CA VAL A 344 -20.65 7.87 -8.31
C VAL A 344 -21.24 8.72 -7.17
N ASP A 345 -21.93 9.79 -7.48
CA ASP A 345 -22.52 10.68 -6.48
C ASP A 345 -23.81 10.11 -5.82
N ASN A 346 -24.29 8.95 -6.30
CA ASN A 346 -25.47 8.26 -5.73
C ASN A 346 -25.08 7.19 -4.69
N VAL A 347 -23.79 6.92 -4.52
CA VAL A 347 -23.27 5.92 -3.58
C VAL A 347 -23.47 6.39 -2.15
N ASP A 348 -24.10 5.55 -1.33
CA ASP A 348 -24.19 5.73 0.12
C ASP A 348 -22.98 5.05 0.78
N GLY A 349 -21.89 5.77 0.88
CA GLY A 349 -20.59 5.31 1.34
C GLY A 349 -19.46 6.22 0.88
N LEU A 350 -18.23 5.77 1.04
CA LEU A 350 -17.05 6.48 0.56
C LEU A 350 -16.66 5.95 -0.82
N VAL A 351 -16.31 6.85 -1.72
CA VAL A 351 -15.77 6.49 -3.03
C VAL A 351 -14.39 7.09 -3.17
N PHE A 352 -13.36 6.23 -3.15
CA PHE A 352 -11.99 6.63 -3.40
C PHE A 352 -11.65 6.51 -4.88
N HIS A 353 -11.17 7.61 -5.46
CA HIS A 353 -10.71 7.65 -6.84
C HIS A 353 -9.28 7.13 -6.92
N MET A 354 -9.05 6.11 -7.75
CA MET A 354 -7.74 5.47 -7.95
C MET A 354 -7.14 5.84 -9.31
N GLY A 355 -7.89 5.61 -10.38
CA GLY A 355 -7.47 5.90 -11.75
C GLY A 355 -8.60 6.51 -12.55
N THR A 356 -8.93 7.75 -12.27
CA THR A 356 -9.99 8.52 -12.92
C THR A 356 -9.48 9.86 -13.41
N LYS A 357 -10.18 10.43 -14.39
CA LYS A 357 -9.93 11.76 -14.93
C LYS A 357 -11.25 12.47 -15.20
N MET A 358 -11.29 13.78 -14.95
CA MET A 358 -12.41 14.62 -15.36
C MET A 358 -12.17 15.12 -16.79
N THR A 359 -13.18 15.05 -17.64
CA THR A 359 -13.21 15.57 -19.01
C THR A 359 -14.46 16.43 -19.19
N ASP A 360 -14.61 17.06 -20.37
CA ASP A 360 -15.80 17.83 -20.71
C ASP A 360 -17.05 16.94 -20.77
N GLU A 361 -16.91 15.63 -21.02
CA GLU A 361 -18.00 14.65 -21.04
C GLU A 361 -18.34 14.10 -19.65
N GLY A 362 -17.52 14.38 -18.63
CA GLY A 362 -17.70 13.91 -17.27
C GLY A 362 -16.51 13.08 -16.75
N LEU A 363 -16.76 12.30 -15.70
CA LEU A 363 -15.76 11.43 -15.08
C LEU A 363 -15.49 10.22 -15.98
N VAL A 364 -14.20 9.92 -16.24
CA VAL A 364 -13.79 8.79 -17.10
C VAL A 364 -12.72 7.94 -16.44
N THR A 365 -12.56 6.70 -16.91
CA THR A 365 -11.47 5.80 -16.52
C THR A 365 -10.12 6.33 -17.01
N ASP A 366 -9.05 6.25 -16.18
CA ASP A 366 -7.67 6.62 -16.53
C ASP A 366 -6.62 5.72 -15.85
N GLY A 367 -6.99 4.53 -15.44
CA GLY A 367 -6.08 3.59 -14.77
C GLY A 367 -6.55 2.15 -14.80
N GLY A 368 -5.75 1.25 -14.23
CA GLY A 368 -6.10 -0.15 -14.06
C GLY A 368 -7.14 -0.34 -12.96
N ARG A 369 -6.82 0.07 -11.73
CA ARG A 369 -7.81 0.25 -10.67
C ARG A 369 -8.38 1.65 -10.81
N VAL A 370 -9.69 1.79 -10.79
CA VAL A 370 -10.38 3.02 -11.21
C VAL A 370 -11.04 3.71 -10.03
N LEU A 371 -11.86 2.98 -9.28
CA LEU A 371 -12.55 3.45 -8.08
C LEU A 371 -12.52 2.36 -7.01
N MET A 372 -12.67 2.74 -5.77
CA MET A 372 -12.98 1.83 -4.67
C MET A 372 -14.19 2.36 -3.90
N VAL A 373 -15.21 1.52 -3.74
CA VAL A 373 -16.38 1.81 -2.91
C VAL A 373 -16.15 1.20 -1.54
N VAL A 374 -16.34 1.99 -0.50
CA VAL A 374 -16.11 1.59 0.89
C VAL A 374 -17.32 1.93 1.75
N THR A 375 -17.77 0.96 2.55
CA THR A 375 -18.82 1.16 3.56
C THR A 375 -18.32 0.81 4.95
N LEU A 376 -18.97 1.36 5.98
CA LEU A 376 -18.67 1.10 7.39
C LEU A 376 -19.94 0.65 8.09
N GLU A 377 -19.95 -0.58 8.62
CA GLU A 377 -21.10 -1.18 9.28
C GLU A 377 -20.71 -1.90 10.58
N ASP A 378 -21.69 -2.38 11.33
CA ASP A 378 -21.46 -2.99 12.64
C ASP A 378 -20.78 -4.38 12.54
N ASP A 379 -20.88 -5.04 11.39
CA ASP A 379 -20.23 -6.34 11.12
C ASP A 379 -19.85 -6.49 9.65
N LEU A 380 -18.98 -7.49 9.37
CA LEU A 380 -18.43 -7.72 8.04
C LEU A 380 -19.50 -8.15 7.02
N GLN A 381 -20.49 -8.96 7.42
CA GLN A 381 -21.54 -9.40 6.52
C GLN A 381 -22.42 -8.21 6.06
N THR A 382 -22.81 -7.35 7.01
CA THR A 382 -23.59 -6.16 6.70
C THR A 382 -22.81 -5.17 5.82
N ALA A 383 -21.50 -4.98 6.11
CA ALA A 383 -20.63 -4.14 5.30
C ALA A 383 -20.45 -4.70 3.88
N PHE A 384 -20.28 -6.03 3.76
CA PHE A 384 -20.23 -6.73 2.48
C PHE A 384 -21.50 -6.48 1.66
N ASP A 385 -22.66 -6.80 2.20
CA ASP A 385 -23.95 -6.65 1.50
C ASP A 385 -24.19 -5.19 1.08
N HIS A 386 -23.86 -4.24 1.95
CA HIS A 386 -23.98 -2.82 1.67
C HIS A 386 -23.03 -2.38 0.55
N THR A 387 -21.73 -2.73 0.63
CA THR A 387 -20.76 -2.34 -0.41
C THR A 387 -21.19 -2.86 -1.79
N TYR A 388 -21.57 -4.13 -1.90
CA TYR A 388 -21.96 -4.70 -3.19
C TYR A 388 -23.24 -4.09 -3.75
N LYS A 389 -24.22 -3.74 -2.91
CA LYS A 389 -25.41 -2.99 -3.30
C LYS A 389 -25.07 -1.59 -3.83
N GLU A 390 -24.10 -0.93 -3.19
CA GLU A 390 -23.67 0.41 -3.60
C GLU A 390 -22.88 0.40 -4.92
N LEU A 391 -22.10 -0.65 -5.19
CA LEU A 391 -21.41 -0.84 -6.47
C LEU A 391 -22.38 -0.85 -7.66
N GLU A 392 -23.60 -1.39 -7.52
CA GLU A 392 -24.61 -1.45 -8.60
C GLU A 392 -25.03 -0.07 -9.09
N LYS A 393 -24.86 0.98 -8.30
CA LYS A 393 -25.19 2.35 -8.66
C LYS A 393 -24.19 2.97 -9.65
N ILE A 394 -22.95 2.43 -9.69
CA ILE A 394 -21.89 2.93 -10.58
C ILE A 394 -22.02 2.25 -11.95
N GLN A 395 -22.18 3.05 -12.99
CA GLN A 395 -22.35 2.56 -14.35
C GLN A 395 -21.13 2.91 -15.21
N CYS A 396 -20.46 1.88 -15.72
CA CYS A 396 -19.41 1.98 -16.74
C CYS A 396 -19.21 0.61 -17.38
N LYS A 397 -19.27 0.54 -18.70
CA LYS A 397 -19.21 -0.73 -19.47
C LYS A 397 -17.86 -1.45 -19.38
N ASP A 398 -16.80 -0.72 -19.04
CA ASP A 398 -15.43 -1.23 -19.05
C ASP A 398 -14.87 -1.40 -17.61
N LEU A 399 -15.73 -1.58 -16.61
CA LEU A 399 -15.35 -1.89 -15.24
C LEU A 399 -15.81 -3.30 -14.84
N PHE A 400 -15.01 -3.93 -13.98
CA PHE A 400 -15.35 -5.17 -13.30
C PHE A 400 -14.84 -5.14 -11.86
N HIS A 401 -15.32 -6.04 -11.02
CA HIS A 401 -14.89 -6.24 -9.64
C HIS A 401 -14.92 -7.71 -9.23
N ARG A 402 -14.32 -8.05 -8.12
CA ARG A 402 -14.50 -9.35 -7.47
C ARG A 402 -15.80 -9.35 -6.66
N ASN A 403 -16.35 -10.57 -6.43
CA ASN A 403 -17.61 -10.77 -5.68
C ASN A 403 -17.37 -11.46 -4.32
N ASP A 404 -16.13 -11.62 -3.89
CA ASP A 404 -15.76 -12.44 -2.74
C ASP A 404 -14.82 -11.74 -1.75
N ILE A 405 -14.70 -10.40 -1.83
CA ILE A 405 -13.87 -9.63 -0.90
C ILE A 405 -14.39 -9.82 0.53
N GLY A 406 -13.52 -10.28 1.44
CA GLY A 406 -13.87 -10.53 2.84
C GLY A 406 -14.55 -11.86 3.14
N LYS A 407 -15.03 -12.62 2.14
CA LYS A 407 -15.77 -13.90 2.36
C LYS A 407 -15.01 -14.96 3.16
N LYS A 408 -13.69 -14.89 3.21
CA LYS A 408 -12.88 -15.86 3.96
C LYS A 408 -12.90 -15.68 5.46
N ASP A 409 -13.37 -14.53 5.95
CA ASP A 409 -13.40 -14.15 7.36
C ASP A 409 -14.83 -14.01 7.92
N MET A 410 -15.84 -14.33 7.12
CA MET A 410 -17.27 -14.38 7.46
C MET A 410 -17.68 -15.66 8.19
#